data_5ff9607ac57337dfa8d147030455b599
#
_entry.id   5ff9607ac57337dfa8d147030455b599
#
_cell.length_a   1.000
_cell.length_b   1.000
_cell.length_c   1.000
_cell.angle_alpha   90.00
_cell.angle_beta   90.00
_cell.angle_gamma   90.00
#
_symmetry.space_group_name_H-M   'P 1'
#
loop_
_entity.id
_entity.type
_entity.pdbx_description
1 polymer ?
#
loop_
_entity_poly.entity_id
_entity_poly.type
_entity_poly.pdbx_seq_one_letter_code
_entity_poly.pdbx_strand_id
1 'polypeptide(L)' 'MVTNQIERLKKDSRELGHYIHKLNKKGKSQAAHRMLKKQAFLDAAIQQVARG' A
#
# COMPACT_ATOMS: atom_id res chain seq x y z
N MET A 1 -1.38 -8.90 -23.14
CA MET A 1 -2.12 -7.81 -22.52
C MET A 1 -1.29 -7.15 -21.44
N VAL A 2 -1.15 -5.86 -21.51
CA VAL A 2 -0.28 -5.14 -20.60
C VAL A 2 -1.05 -4.78 -19.34
N THR A 3 -0.68 -5.40 -18.23
CA THR A 3 -1.23 -5.01 -16.95
C THR A 3 -0.60 -3.68 -16.57
N ASN A 4 -1.44 -2.67 -16.39
CA ASN A 4 -0.95 -1.36 -16.03
C ASN A 4 -0.28 -1.43 -14.66
N GLN A 5 1.00 -1.04 -14.59
CA GLN A 5 1.74 -1.04 -13.34
C GLN A 5 1.07 -0.18 -12.29
N ILE A 6 0.50 0.94 -12.71
CA ILE A 6 -0.18 1.85 -11.79
C ILE A 6 -1.37 1.16 -11.14
N GLU A 7 -2.18 0.45 -11.91
CA GLU A 7 -3.33 -0.25 -11.36
C GLU A 7 -2.91 -1.32 -10.36
N ARG A 8 -1.83 -2.01 -10.66
CA ARG A 8 -1.31 -3.04 -9.78
C ARG A 8 -0.83 -2.45 -8.47
N LEU A 9 -0.09 -1.35 -8.55
CA LEU A 9 0.39 -0.67 -7.36
C LEU A 9 -0.76 -0.13 -6.53
N LYS A 10 -1.77 0.44 -7.19
CA LYS A 10 -2.94 0.94 -6.48
C LYS A 10 -3.69 -0.17 -5.76
N LYS A 11 -3.80 -1.31 -6.40
CA LYS A 11 -4.45 -2.47 -5.79
C LYS A 11 -3.67 -2.93 -4.57
N ASP A 12 -2.35 -3.04 -4.69
CA ASP A 12 -1.50 -3.46 -3.60
C ASP A 12 -1.60 -2.48 -2.43
N SER A 13 -1.59 -1.19 -2.71
CA SER A 13 -1.71 -0.17 -1.68
C SER A 13 -3.06 -0.28 -0.96
N ARG A 14 -4.13 -0.51 -1.71
CA ARG A 14 -5.47 -0.65 -1.13
C ARG A 14 -5.56 -1.87 -0.23
N GLU A 15 -5.05 -3.00 -0.70
CA GLU A 15 -5.05 -4.23 0.08
C GLU A 15 -4.23 -4.07 1.35
N LEU A 16 -3.11 -3.39 1.25
CA LEU A 16 -2.27 -3.13 2.40
C LEU A 16 -3.00 -2.25 3.41
N GLY A 17 -3.76 -1.27 2.93
CA GLY A 17 -4.57 -0.42 3.80
C GLY A 17 -5.59 -1.23 4.60
N HIS A 18 -6.25 -2.18 3.96
CA HIS A 18 -7.19 -3.06 4.65
C HIS A 18 -6.50 -3.91 5.70
N TYR A 19 -5.33 -4.41 5.37
CA TYR A 19 -4.56 -5.21 6.29
C TYR A 19 -4.12 -4.39 7.51
N ILE A 20 -3.67 -3.17 7.27
CA ILE A 20 -3.29 -2.25 8.34
C ILE A 20 -4.46 -2.01 9.29
N HIS A 21 -5.64 -1.79 8.73
CA HIS A 21 -6.85 -1.57 9.53
C HIS A 21 -7.14 -2.77 10.43
N LYS A 22 -7.02 -3.97 9.88
CA LYS A 22 -7.22 -5.19 10.66
C LYS A 22 -6.21 -5.33 11.78
N LEU A 23 -4.95 -5.00 11.50
CA LEU A 23 -3.89 -5.07 12.50
C LEU A 23 -4.17 -4.11 13.65
N ASN A 24 -4.62 -2.91 13.33
CA ASN A 24 -4.95 -1.91 14.34
C ASN A 24 -6.11 -2.37 15.22
N LYS A 25 -7.11 -3.01 14.62
CA LYS A 25 -8.24 -3.53 15.37
C LYS A 25 -7.83 -4.62 16.34
N LYS A 26 -6.82 -5.40 15.98
CA LYS A 26 -6.31 -6.47 16.82
C LYS A 26 -5.30 -5.98 17.85
N GLY A 27 -5.02 -4.70 17.88
CA GLY A 27 -4.05 -4.13 18.81
C GLY A 27 -2.61 -4.36 18.41
N LYS A 28 -2.35 -4.73 17.17
CA LYS A 28 -0.98 -4.98 16.69
C LYS A 28 -0.43 -3.72 16.05
N SER A 29 -0.22 -2.69 16.87
CA SER A 29 0.17 -1.38 16.37
C SER A 29 1.56 -1.37 15.73
N GLN A 30 2.50 -2.16 16.26
CA GLN A 30 3.84 -2.20 15.68
C GLN A 30 3.83 -2.78 14.27
N ALA A 31 3.08 -3.87 14.09
CA ALA A 31 2.96 -4.48 12.77
C ALA A 31 2.25 -3.53 11.80
N ALA A 32 1.20 -2.85 12.28
CA ALA A 32 0.48 -1.87 11.48
C ALA A 32 1.42 -0.73 11.05
N HIS A 33 2.28 -0.28 11.96
CA HIS A 33 3.22 0.79 11.65
C HIS A 33 4.20 0.40 10.55
N ARG A 34 4.68 -0.84 10.61
CA ARG A 34 5.58 -1.35 9.56
C ARG A 34 4.90 -1.40 8.21
N MET A 35 3.65 -1.85 8.19
CA MET A 35 2.89 -1.92 6.95
C MET A 35 2.57 -0.53 6.42
N LEU A 36 2.37 0.43 7.32
CA LEU A 36 2.13 1.82 6.93
C LEU A 36 3.32 2.39 6.18
N LYS A 37 4.53 2.11 6.64
CA LYS A 37 5.74 2.54 5.95
C LYS A 37 5.81 1.93 4.55
N LYS A 38 5.44 0.67 4.44
CA LYS A 38 5.44 -0.01 3.15
C LYS A 38 4.40 0.60 2.22
N GLN A 39 3.22 0.95 2.75
CA GLN A 39 2.18 1.59 1.96
C GLN A 39 2.64 2.96 1.46
N ALA A 40 3.30 3.74 2.31
CA ALA A 40 3.84 5.03 1.91
C ALA A 40 4.84 4.88 0.76
N PHE A 41 5.65 3.84 0.81
CA PHE A 41 6.59 3.55 -0.27
C PHE A 41 5.87 3.23 -1.57
N LEU A 42 4.82 2.43 -1.49
CA LEU A 42 4.01 2.09 -2.67
C LEU A 42 3.34 3.34 -3.23
N ASP A 43 2.81 4.19 -2.38
CA ASP A 43 2.15 5.42 -2.83
C ASP A 43 3.15 6.34 -3.54
N ALA A 44 4.36 6.44 -3.02
CA ALA A 44 5.41 7.22 -3.67
C ALA A 44 5.74 6.64 -5.05
N ALA A 45 5.81 5.32 -5.16
CA ALA A 45 6.08 4.66 -6.42
C ALA A 45 4.96 4.92 -7.43
N ILE A 46 3.70 4.90 -6.96
CA ILE A 46 2.55 5.21 -7.82
C ILE A 46 2.68 6.62 -8.39
N GLN A 47 3.03 7.58 -7.55
CA GLN A 47 3.18 8.96 -8.01
C GLN A 47 4.28 9.11 -9.02
N GLN A 48 5.41 8.43 -8.83
CA GLN A 48 6.51 8.49 -9.78
C GLN A 48 6.11 7.90 -11.13
N VAL A 49 5.44 6.76 -11.12
CA VAL A 49 5.01 6.12 -12.36
C VAL A 49 3.96 6.96 -13.06
N ALA A 50 3.07 7.58 -12.30
CA ALA A 50 2.02 8.43 -12.87
C ALA A 50 2.59 9.70 -13.51
N ARG A 51 3.71 10.18 -13.00
CA ARG A 51 4.37 11.36 -13.58
C ARG A 51 5.07 11.05 -14.89
N GLY A 52 5.54 9.85 -14.96
CA GLY A 52 6.40 9.35 -15.96
C GLY A 52 6.14 9.47 -17.31
#